data_766432929da41734a0f4afaf43794d9a
#
_entry.id   766432929da41734a0f4afaf43794d9a
#
_cell.length_a   1.000
_cell.length_b   1.000
_cell.length_c   1.000
_cell.angle_alpha   90.00
_cell.angle_beta   90.00
_cell.angle_gamma   90.00
#
_symmetry.space_group_name_H-M   'P 1'
#
loop_
_entity.id
_entity.type
_entity.pdbx_description
1 polymer ?
#
loop_
_entity_poly.entity_id
_entity_poly.type
_entity_poly.pdbx_seq_one_letter_code
_entity_poly.pdbx_strand_id
1 'polypeptide(L)'
;DERFYKHKGVDVISLVRSVLNNVFTDTTQGASTIDMQVSKNLLTSNDKTMKRKIRDMYNAKQMNKIMTKDEILEAYLNNMYLGKDAYGAAKGAEVYFGKKVSELNLAECAMLAGMTNNPARYIDHGEAKKRQVIVLYKMHQLGYITDKEYRIAKADDTPFKSEID
;
A
#
# COMPACT_ATOMS: atom_id res chain seq x y z
N ASP A 1 4.94 4.37 1.22
CA ASP A 1 4.98 5.86 1.17
C ASP A 1 5.07 6.43 2.60
N GLU A 2 6.25 6.29 3.21
CA GLU A 2 6.50 6.72 4.60
C GLU A 2 6.32 8.23 4.77
N ARG A 3 6.55 9.01 3.73
CA ARG A 3 6.50 10.46 3.76
C ARG A 3 5.21 11.03 3.19
N PHE A 4 4.14 10.20 3.14
CA PHE A 4 2.86 10.58 2.56
C PHE A 4 2.34 11.93 3.06
N TYR A 5 2.38 12.15 4.37
CA TYR A 5 1.90 13.40 4.98
C TYR A 5 2.86 14.58 4.79
N LYS A 6 4.07 14.33 4.30
CA LYS A 6 5.12 15.35 4.14
C LYS A 6 5.28 15.85 2.71
N HIS A 7 5.06 15.00 1.70
CA HIS A 7 5.18 15.44 0.30
C HIS A 7 3.86 16.00 -0.24
N LYS A 8 3.94 16.64 -1.41
CA LYS A 8 2.78 17.24 -2.10
C LYS A 8 2.42 16.49 -3.39
N GLY A 9 2.30 15.17 -3.29
CA GLY A 9 1.93 14.30 -4.40
C GLY A 9 3.09 13.51 -4.99
N VAL A 10 4.30 14.05 -4.93
CA VAL A 10 5.51 13.40 -5.45
C VAL A 10 6.57 13.39 -4.34
N ASP A 11 7.12 12.21 -4.07
CA ASP A 11 8.22 12.05 -3.11
C ASP A 11 9.54 12.14 -3.88
N VAL A 12 10.16 13.30 -3.85
CA VAL A 12 11.40 13.59 -4.61
C VAL A 12 12.55 12.68 -4.12
N ILE A 13 12.62 12.40 -2.82
CA ILE A 13 13.68 11.54 -2.26
C ILE A 13 13.56 10.12 -2.82
N SER A 14 12.35 9.55 -2.85
CA SER A 14 12.12 8.24 -3.42
C SER A 14 12.36 8.23 -4.93
N LEU A 15 12.00 9.31 -5.63
CA LEU A 15 12.22 9.43 -7.07
C LEU A 15 13.72 9.41 -7.41
N VAL A 16 14.53 10.18 -6.69
CA VAL A 16 15.99 10.21 -6.87
C VAL A 16 16.58 8.84 -6.57
N ARG A 17 16.17 8.21 -5.46
CA ARG A 17 16.64 6.87 -5.10
C ARG A 17 16.32 5.84 -6.17
N SER A 18 15.11 5.88 -6.72
CA SER A 18 14.67 4.98 -7.80
C SER A 18 15.52 5.14 -9.05
N VAL A 19 15.78 6.39 -9.47
CA VAL A 19 16.62 6.67 -10.64
C VAL A 19 18.04 6.16 -10.43
N LEU A 20 18.63 6.42 -9.26
CA LEU A 20 19.98 5.95 -8.95
C LEU A 20 20.05 4.42 -8.95
N ASN A 21 19.08 3.74 -8.35
CA ASN A 21 19.04 2.27 -8.34
C ASN A 21 18.90 1.70 -9.74
N ASN A 22 18.06 2.29 -10.59
CA ASN A 22 17.86 1.81 -11.96
C ASN A 22 19.08 2.04 -12.86
N VAL A 23 19.92 3.02 -12.52
CA VAL A 23 21.17 3.32 -13.27
C VAL A 23 22.33 2.43 -12.80
N PHE A 24 22.45 2.18 -11.49
CA PHE A 24 23.62 1.53 -10.91
C PHE A 24 23.41 0.05 -10.55
N THR A 25 22.16 -0.44 -10.58
CA THR A 25 21.84 -1.84 -10.29
C THR A 25 20.79 -2.34 -11.29
N ASP A 26 20.73 -3.67 -11.46
CA ASP A 26 19.71 -4.29 -12.30
C ASP A 26 18.35 -4.41 -11.58
N THR A 27 18.24 -3.86 -10.37
CA THR A 27 16.99 -3.89 -9.61
C THR A 27 16.12 -2.70 -9.95
N THR A 28 14.84 -2.94 -10.20
CA THR A 28 13.85 -1.89 -10.43
C THR A 28 13.17 -1.53 -9.11
N GLN A 29 13.28 -0.25 -8.73
CA GLN A 29 12.61 0.28 -7.54
C GLN A 29 11.58 1.32 -7.94
N GLY A 30 10.34 1.15 -7.46
CA GLY A 30 9.26 2.10 -7.73
C GLY A 30 9.37 3.37 -6.88
N ALA A 31 8.94 4.49 -7.43
CA ALA A 31 8.87 5.77 -6.74
C ALA A 31 7.44 6.34 -6.76
N SER A 32 6.45 5.52 -7.10
CA SER A 32 5.05 5.94 -7.10
C SER A 32 4.55 6.20 -5.69
N THR A 33 3.92 7.35 -5.48
CA THR A 33 3.28 7.70 -4.21
C THR A 33 1.84 7.19 -4.19
N ILE A 34 1.23 7.21 -3.00
CA ILE A 34 -0.21 6.92 -2.86
C ILE A 34 -1.02 7.90 -3.73
N ASP A 35 -0.63 9.18 -3.75
CA ASP A 35 -1.26 10.21 -4.59
C ASP A 35 -1.23 9.86 -6.07
N MET A 36 -0.09 9.37 -6.55
CA MET A 36 0.06 8.96 -7.95
C MET A 36 -0.79 7.72 -8.27
N GLN A 37 -0.90 6.77 -7.32
CA GLN A 37 -1.73 5.58 -7.48
C GLN A 37 -3.22 5.95 -7.52
N VAL A 38 -3.67 6.88 -6.67
CA VAL A 38 -5.04 7.39 -6.69
C VAL A 38 -5.32 8.09 -8.02
N SER A 39 -4.42 8.94 -8.47
CA SER A 39 -4.53 9.63 -9.77
C SER A 39 -4.67 8.64 -10.92
N LYS A 40 -3.81 7.61 -10.95
CA LYS A 40 -3.87 6.56 -11.97
C LYS A 40 -5.21 5.85 -11.98
N ASN A 41 -5.73 5.47 -10.80
CA ASN A 41 -6.96 4.70 -10.68
C ASN A 41 -8.21 5.50 -11.03
N LEU A 42 -8.21 6.80 -10.74
CA LEU A 42 -9.38 7.66 -10.93
C LEU A 42 -9.38 8.45 -12.23
N LEU A 43 -8.20 8.84 -12.74
CA LEU A 43 -8.07 9.84 -13.80
C LEU A 43 -7.38 9.36 -15.07
N THR A 44 -6.56 8.28 -15.00
CA THR A 44 -5.77 7.82 -16.13
C THR A 44 -5.88 6.31 -16.34
N SER A 45 -5.38 5.83 -17.49
CA SER A 45 -5.35 4.41 -17.81
C SER A 45 -4.17 3.69 -17.14
N ASN A 46 -4.18 2.34 -17.19
CA ASN A 46 -3.10 1.50 -16.65
C ASN A 46 -1.87 1.39 -17.57
N ASP A 47 -1.75 2.25 -18.56
CA ASP A 47 -0.59 2.29 -19.42
C ASP A 47 0.68 2.62 -18.61
N LYS A 48 1.74 1.82 -18.79
CA LYS A 48 3.00 1.93 -18.03
C LYS A 48 4.06 2.79 -18.73
N THR A 49 3.69 3.67 -19.63
CA THR A 49 4.63 4.53 -20.36
C THR A 49 5.17 5.66 -19.48
N MET A 50 6.33 6.18 -19.85
CA MET A 50 6.91 7.37 -19.20
C MET A 50 5.97 8.57 -19.28
N LYS A 51 5.28 8.72 -20.37
CA LYS A 51 4.28 9.80 -20.57
C LYS A 51 3.17 9.72 -19.52
N ARG A 52 2.65 8.51 -19.25
CA ARG A 52 1.63 8.29 -18.21
C ARG A 52 2.19 8.63 -16.82
N LYS A 53 3.44 8.21 -16.53
CA LYS A 53 4.09 8.50 -15.24
C LYS A 53 4.21 10.01 -14.99
N ILE A 54 4.59 10.77 -16.02
CA ILE A 54 4.68 12.23 -15.91
C ILE A 54 3.29 12.82 -15.65
N ARG A 55 2.27 12.32 -16.33
CA ARG A 55 0.88 12.73 -16.12
C ARG A 55 0.39 12.41 -14.70
N ASP A 56 0.70 11.23 -14.19
CA ASP A 56 0.34 10.84 -12.81
C ASP A 56 0.99 11.77 -11.78
N MET A 57 2.25 12.14 -11.99
CA MET A 57 2.96 13.06 -11.10
C MET A 57 2.31 14.45 -11.11
N TYR A 58 1.98 14.96 -12.30
CA TYR A 58 1.30 16.24 -12.45
C TYR A 58 -0.07 16.22 -11.75
N ASN A 59 -0.88 15.19 -12.02
CA ASN A 59 -2.21 15.06 -11.43
C ASN A 59 -2.13 14.93 -9.91
N ALA A 60 -1.16 14.17 -9.38
CA ALA A 60 -0.96 14.02 -7.95
C ALA A 60 -0.66 15.37 -7.27
N LYS A 61 0.13 16.22 -7.91
CA LYS A 61 0.40 17.56 -7.40
C LYS A 61 -0.85 18.43 -7.42
N GLN A 62 -1.66 18.35 -8.48
CA GLN A 62 -2.90 19.11 -8.58
C GLN A 62 -3.89 18.64 -7.49
N MET A 63 -4.01 17.33 -7.27
CA MET A 63 -4.87 16.77 -6.21
C MET A 63 -4.50 17.32 -4.82
N ASN A 64 -3.21 17.46 -4.52
CA ASN A 64 -2.76 18.01 -3.25
C ASN A 64 -3.11 19.48 -3.03
N LYS A 65 -3.51 20.19 -4.08
CA LYS A 65 -3.99 21.58 -3.98
C LYS A 65 -5.47 21.67 -3.60
N ILE A 66 -6.26 20.63 -3.91
CA ILE A 66 -7.71 20.64 -3.75
C ILE A 66 -8.23 19.59 -2.75
N MET A 67 -7.41 18.60 -2.38
CA MET A 67 -7.76 17.53 -1.45
C MET A 67 -6.78 17.50 -0.29
N THR A 68 -7.29 17.20 0.91
CA THR A 68 -6.42 16.94 2.07
C THR A 68 -5.75 15.57 1.92
N LYS A 69 -4.68 15.35 2.68
CA LYS A 69 -4.02 14.03 2.72
C LYS A 69 -4.96 12.93 3.21
N ASP A 70 -5.84 13.23 4.16
CA ASP A 70 -6.82 12.26 4.66
C ASP A 70 -7.83 11.88 3.58
N GLU A 71 -8.28 12.84 2.78
CA GLU A 71 -9.18 12.56 1.65
C GLU A 71 -8.50 11.70 0.58
N ILE A 72 -7.23 11.96 0.28
CA ILE A 72 -6.45 11.16 -0.66
C ILE A 72 -6.27 9.74 -0.12
N LEU A 73 -5.94 9.59 1.16
CA LEU A 73 -5.79 8.28 1.79
C LEU A 73 -7.10 7.49 1.79
N GLU A 74 -8.23 8.15 2.05
CA GLU A 74 -9.54 7.52 1.99
C GLU A 74 -9.83 7.00 0.57
N ALA A 75 -9.56 7.80 -0.46
CA ALA A 75 -9.73 7.38 -1.85
C ALA A 75 -8.83 6.17 -2.17
N TYR A 76 -7.60 6.17 -1.69
CA TYR A 76 -6.68 5.04 -1.84
C TYR A 76 -7.24 3.77 -1.20
N LEU A 77 -7.66 3.86 0.07
CA LEU A 77 -8.19 2.72 0.82
C LEU A 77 -9.48 2.16 0.22
N ASN A 78 -10.26 2.99 -0.45
CA ASN A 78 -11.50 2.55 -1.12
C ASN A 78 -11.25 1.92 -2.48
N ASN A 79 -10.08 2.11 -3.08
CA ASN A 79 -9.83 1.70 -4.47
C ASN A 79 -8.61 0.79 -4.66
N MET A 80 -7.77 0.58 -3.64
CA MET A 80 -6.57 -0.25 -3.77
C MET A 80 -6.93 -1.68 -4.16
N TYR A 81 -6.16 -2.24 -5.10
CA TYR A 81 -6.38 -3.63 -5.54
C TYR A 81 -5.61 -4.59 -4.63
N LEU A 82 -6.31 -5.63 -4.15
CA LEU A 82 -5.79 -6.62 -3.20
C LEU A 82 -5.78 -8.05 -3.74
N GLY A 83 -5.97 -8.25 -5.04
CA GLY A 83 -6.10 -9.57 -5.65
C GLY A 83 -7.51 -10.13 -5.50
N LYS A 84 -7.80 -11.25 -6.17
CA LYS A 84 -9.10 -11.94 -6.12
C LYS A 84 -10.30 -11.01 -6.40
N ASP A 85 -10.10 -10.04 -7.31
CA ASP A 85 -11.11 -9.02 -7.65
C ASP A 85 -11.53 -8.14 -6.47
N ALA A 86 -10.72 -8.09 -5.40
CA ALA A 86 -10.98 -7.26 -4.24
C ALA A 86 -10.40 -5.86 -4.41
N TYR A 87 -11.26 -4.88 -4.60
CA TYR A 87 -10.90 -3.46 -4.67
C TYR A 87 -11.36 -2.76 -3.39
N GLY A 88 -10.41 -2.13 -2.71
CA GLY A 88 -10.65 -1.41 -1.46
C GLY A 88 -10.54 -2.28 -0.21
N ALA A 89 -10.30 -1.61 0.91
CA ALA A 89 -10.08 -2.26 2.21
C ALA A 89 -11.31 -3.05 2.68
N ALA A 90 -12.51 -2.53 2.46
CA ALA A 90 -13.74 -3.20 2.89
C ALA A 90 -13.92 -4.53 2.17
N LYS A 91 -13.69 -4.56 0.84
CA LYS A 91 -13.78 -5.79 0.06
C LYS A 91 -12.67 -6.77 0.43
N GLY A 92 -11.46 -6.27 0.64
CA GLY A 92 -10.34 -7.10 1.08
C GLY A 92 -10.58 -7.75 2.44
N ALA A 93 -11.15 -7.01 3.39
CA ALA A 93 -11.52 -7.53 4.70
C ALA A 93 -12.54 -8.67 4.58
N GLU A 94 -13.53 -8.51 3.71
CA GLU A 94 -14.55 -9.55 3.44
C GLU A 94 -13.95 -10.79 2.80
N VAL A 95 -13.16 -10.61 1.73
CA VAL A 95 -12.60 -11.71 0.93
C VAL A 95 -11.58 -12.52 1.72
N TYR A 96 -10.66 -11.85 2.40
CA TYR A 96 -9.54 -12.52 3.08
C TYR A 96 -9.85 -12.94 4.50
N PHE A 97 -10.67 -12.20 5.23
CA PHE A 97 -10.91 -12.44 6.65
C PHE A 97 -12.38 -12.68 7.01
N GLY A 98 -13.30 -12.46 6.08
CA GLY A 98 -14.73 -12.62 6.34
C GLY A 98 -15.26 -11.64 7.39
N LYS A 99 -14.66 -10.46 7.48
CA LYS A 99 -14.95 -9.43 8.50
C LYS A 99 -15.28 -8.10 7.86
N LYS A 100 -15.93 -7.24 8.63
CA LYS A 100 -16.04 -5.82 8.31
C LYS A 100 -14.69 -5.17 8.58
N VAL A 101 -14.36 -4.12 7.83
CA VAL A 101 -13.08 -3.41 8.00
C VAL A 101 -12.90 -2.86 9.41
N SER A 102 -13.99 -2.45 10.07
CA SER A 102 -13.98 -1.97 11.45
C SER A 102 -13.65 -3.05 12.49
N GLU A 103 -13.74 -4.32 12.11
CA GLU A 103 -13.49 -5.47 13.01
C GLU A 103 -12.06 -6.02 12.87
N LEU A 104 -11.26 -5.49 11.93
CA LEU A 104 -9.89 -5.94 11.70
C LEU A 104 -8.98 -5.56 12.86
N ASN A 105 -8.11 -6.49 13.25
CA ASN A 105 -7.04 -6.19 14.20
C ASN A 105 -5.81 -5.63 13.48
N LEU A 106 -4.78 -5.26 14.23
CA LEU A 106 -3.55 -4.69 13.69
C LEU A 106 -2.88 -5.65 12.68
N ALA A 107 -2.81 -6.94 13.01
CA ALA A 107 -2.17 -7.93 12.15
C ALA A 107 -2.88 -8.02 10.79
N GLU A 108 -4.19 -8.05 10.79
CA GLU A 108 -5.01 -8.11 9.58
C GLU A 108 -4.86 -6.83 8.74
N CYS A 109 -4.89 -5.67 9.38
CA CYS A 109 -4.68 -4.38 8.69
C CYS A 109 -3.30 -4.32 8.02
N ALA A 110 -2.26 -4.72 8.73
CA ALA A 110 -0.90 -4.73 8.21
C ALA A 110 -0.74 -5.71 7.04
N MET A 111 -1.43 -6.85 7.09
CA MET A 111 -1.41 -7.82 5.99
C MET A 111 -2.06 -7.24 4.73
N LEU A 112 -3.24 -6.65 4.83
CA LEU A 112 -3.89 -6.01 3.68
C LEU A 112 -3.04 -4.88 3.10
N ALA A 113 -2.46 -4.04 3.95
CA ALA A 113 -1.59 -2.95 3.51
C ALA A 113 -0.38 -3.47 2.73
N GLY A 114 0.21 -4.57 3.18
CA GLY A 114 1.36 -5.18 2.50
C GLY A 114 1.02 -5.82 1.16
N MET A 115 -0.20 -6.30 1.00
CA MET A 115 -0.64 -6.99 -0.22
C MET A 115 -0.68 -6.08 -1.45
N THR A 116 -0.86 -4.79 -1.26
CA THR A 116 -0.95 -3.82 -2.36
C THR A 116 0.33 -3.75 -3.21
N ASN A 117 1.46 -4.11 -2.63
CA ASN A 117 2.76 -4.06 -3.31
C ASN A 117 2.86 -5.05 -4.48
N ASN A 118 2.28 -6.24 -4.34
CA ASN A 118 2.22 -7.25 -5.39
C ASN A 118 1.03 -8.19 -5.11
N PRO A 119 -0.21 -7.79 -5.47
CA PRO A 119 -1.40 -8.57 -5.12
C PRO A 119 -1.38 -10.02 -5.59
N ALA A 120 -0.86 -10.25 -6.81
CA ALA A 120 -0.79 -11.61 -7.37
C ALA A 120 0.08 -12.56 -6.53
N ARG A 121 1.17 -12.04 -5.96
CA ARG A 121 2.07 -12.81 -5.09
C ARG A 121 1.46 -13.05 -3.71
N TYR A 122 0.81 -12.03 -3.16
CA TYR A 122 0.34 -12.04 -1.77
C TYR A 122 -1.03 -12.67 -1.56
N ILE A 123 -1.68 -13.17 -2.61
CA ILE A 123 -2.80 -14.10 -2.42
C ILE A 123 -2.32 -15.41 -1.78
N ASP A 124 -1.03 -15.74 -1.89
CA ASP A 124 -0.40 -16.80 -1.12
C ASP A 124 -0.19 -16.33 0.32
N HIS A 125 -0.79 -17.02 1.28
CA HIS A 125 -0.73 -16.62 2.68
C HIS A 125 0.68 -16.57 3.25
N GLY A 126 1.53 -17.53 2.90
CA GLY A 126 2.92 -17.56 3.38
C GLY A 126 3.71 -16.33 2.93
N GLU A 127 3.53 -15.93 1.68
CA GLU A 127 4.15 -14.72 1.15
C GLU A 127 3.57 -13.45 1.76
N ALA A 128 2.24 -13.43 1.95
CA ALA A 128 1.55 -12.31 2.60
C ALA A 128 2.03 -12.13 4.04
N LYS A 129 2.23 -13.23 4.77
CA LYS A 129 2.72 -13.20 6.15
C LYS A 129 4.13 -12.62 6.25
N LYS A 130 5.02 -13.02 5.33
CA LYS A 130 6.37 -12.44 5.25
C LYS A 130 6.32 -10.93 5.02
N ARG A 131 5.47 -10.48 4.13
CA ARG A 131 5.30 -9.05 3.84
C ARG A 131 4.68 -8.31 5.02
N GLN A 132 3.69 -8.89 5.68
CA GLN A 132 3.06 -8.33 6.89
C GLN A 132 4.12 -8.02 7.96
N VAL A 133 5.04 -8.94 8.21
CA VAL A 133 6.08 -8.76 9.22
C VAL A 133 6.97 -7.56 8.88
N ILE A 134 7.28 -7.37 7.61
CA ILE A 134 8.05 -6.21 7.15
C ILE A 134 7.28 -4.91 7.42
N VAL A 135 5.98 -4.88 7.11
CA VAL A 135 5.12 -3.73 7.37
C VAL A 135 5.07 -3.41 8.87
N LEU A 136 4.84 -4.43 9.70
CA LEU A 136 4.80 -4.28 11.16
C LEU A 136 6.11 -3.77 11.74
N TYR A 137 7.23 -4.31 11.25
CA TYR A 137 8.56 -3.86 11.66
C TYR A 137 8.75 -2.36 11.35
N LYS A 138 8.34 -1.94 10.16
CA LYS A 138 8.44 -0.55 9.75
C LYS A 138 7.53 0.36 10.59
N MET A 139 6.32 -0.08 10.89
CA MET A 139 5.41 0.65 11.76
C MET A 139 6.01 0.84 13.16
N HIS A 140 6.64 -0.20 13.68
CA HIS A 140 7.33 -0.14 14.97
C HIS A 140 8.54 0.81 14.92
N GLN A 141 9.36 0.69 13.88
CA GLN A 141 10.55 1.54 13.68
C GLN A 141 10.18 3.03 13.62
N LEU A 142 9.06 3.35 12.97
CA LEU A 142 8.57 4.73 12.82
C LEU A 142 7.77 5.23 14.03
N GLY A 143 7.56 4.38 15.05
CA GLY A 143 6.88 4.77 16.27
C GLY A 143 5.35 4.73 16.22
N TYR A 144 4.75 4.15 15.18
CA TYR A 144 3.30 4.06 15.06
C TYR A 144 2.68 3.01 15.97
N ILE A 145 3.45 1.98 16.32
CA ILE A 145 3.00 0.90 17.22
C ILE A 145 4.07 0.65 18.28
N THR A 146 3.64 0.15 19.45
CA THR A 146 4.53 -0.19 20.55
C THR A 146 5.25 -1.52 20.26
N ASP A 147 6.32 -1.79 21.02
CA ASP A 147 7.02 -3.08 20.95
C ASP A 147 6.09 -4.25 21.28
N LYS A 148 5.21 -4.08 22.26
CA LYS A 148 4.21 -5.09 22.63
C LYS A 148 3.24 -5.37 21.49
N GLU A 149 2.70 -4.31 20.87
CA GLU A 149 1.78 -4.43 19.73
C GLU A 149 2.45 -5.12 18.54
N TYR A 150 3.71 -4.77 18.27
CA TYR A 150 4.51 -5.39 17.22
C TYR A 150 4.67 -6.89 17.46
N ARG A 151 5.05 -7.28 18.67
CA ARG A 151 5.28 -8.70 19.00
C ARG A 151 4.00 -9.52 18.93
N ILE A 152 2.89 -8.99 19.43
CA ILE A 152 1.59 -9.68 19.40
C ILE A 152 1.14 -9.87 17.93
N ALA A 153 1.19 -8.83 17.14
CA ALA A 153 0.77 -8.88 15.73
C ALA A 153 1.66 -9.81 14.90
N LYS A 154 2.98 -9.76 15.13
CA LYS A 154 3.94 -10.64 14.47
C LYS A 154 3.69 -12.10 14.78
N ALA A 155 3.31 -12.42 16.01
CA ALA A 155 3.04 -13.78 16.46
C ALA A 155 1.67 -14.31 15.98
N ASP A 156 0.77 -13.43 15.56
CA ASP A 156 -0.54 -13.81 15.05
C ASP A 156 -0.37 -14.43 13.65
N ASP A 157 -0.90 -15.63 13.43
CA ASP A 157 -0.82 -16.30 12.13
C ASP A 157 -1.60 -15.58 11.06
N THR A 158 -2.59 -14.77 11.43
CA THR A 158 -3.42 -13.97 10.52
C THR A 158 -3.98 -14.82 9.37
N PRO A 159 -4.72 -15.90 9.65
CA PRO A 159 -5.15 -16.83 8.62
C PRO A 159 -6.17 -16.20 7.68
N PHE A 160 -6.11 -16.59 6.40
CA PHE A 160 -7.15 -16.24 5.44
C PHE A 160 -8.39 -17.09 5.69
N LYS A 161 -9.55 -16.57 5.36
CA LYS A 161 -10.85 -17.22 5.57
C LYS A 161 -10.90 -18.64 4.98
N SER A 162 -10.32 -18.85 3.80
CA SER A 162 -10.26 -20.15 3.13
C SER A 162 -9.40 -21.18 3.86
N GLU A 163 -8.60 -20.77 4.81
CA GLU A 163 -7.71 -21.63 5.60
C GLU A 163 -8.32 -22.01 6.96
N ILE A 164 -9.42 -21.33 7.32
CA ILE A 164 -10.14 -21.58 8.58
C ILE A 164 -11.19 -22.67 8.37
N ASP A 165 -11.71 -22.77 7.15
CA ASP A 165 -12.69 -23.77 6.74
C ASP A 165 -12.00 -25.09 6.38
#